data_7023372e72a04f165bd947bf89ff749b
#
_entry.id   7023372e72a04f165bd947bf89ff749b
#
_cell.length_a   1.000
_cell.length_b   1.000
_cell.length_c   1.000
_cell.angle_alpha   90.00
_cell.angle_beta   90.00
_cell.angle_gamma   90.00
#
_symmetry.space_group_name_H-M   'P 1'
#
loop_
_entity.id
_entity.type
_entity.pdbx_description
1 polymer ?
#
loop_
_entity_poly.entity_id
_entity_poly.type
_entity_poly.pdbx_seq_one_letter_code
_entity_poly.pdbx_strand_id
1 'polypeptide(L)'
;MTTIPASIDGVPVTTRTAMKMEDSLQAFAVRAACFIGELDVPYTEEFDGHDFGATHIVAYLGEEPVGTVRMRWFQAFAMPERLCVIQRFRGHDVGRLLIERCRKLAESRGCNMLYVHVLPNDMAYWEKQGWRRLDPEAPPASNGTVALVRPVAEAQAVVAEQAPEVVTIRQHAPAAGASRG
;
A
#
# COMPACT_ATOMS: atom_id res chain seq x y z
N MET A 1 -18.26 1.11 13.64
CA MET A 1 -17.93 2.47 13.18
C MET A 1 -18.42 2.65 11.75
N THR A 2 -19.36 3.56 11.52
CA THR A 2 -19.87 3.86 10.17
C THR A 2 -18.76 4.56 9.40
N THR A 3 -18.23 3.88 8.38
CA THR A 3 -17.19 4.46 7.52
C THR A 3 -17.85 5.58 6.71
N ILE A 4 -17.51 6.84 6.98
CA ILE A 4 -17.92 7.95 6.12
C ILE A 4 -17.24 7.73 4.76
N PRO A 5 -17.98 7.62 3.67
CA PRO A 5 -17.38 7.43 2.36
C PRO A 5 -16.50 8.65 2.01
N ALA A 6 -15.33 8.42 1.45
CA ALA A 6 -14.49 9.49 0.91
C ALA A 6 -15.25 10.20 -0.22
N SER A 7 -15.23 11.53 -0.22
CA SER A 7 -15.85 12.34 -1.28
C SER A 7 -14.98 13.57 -1.57
N ILE A 8 -15.05 14.06 -2.79
CA ILE A 8 -14.37 15.25 -3.27
C ILE A 8 -15.42 16.12 -3.95
N ASP A 9 -15.59 17.35 -3.48
CA ASP A 9 -16.62 18.29 -3.94
C ASP A 9 -18.04 17.69 -4.00
N GLY A 10 -18.38 16.83 -3.02
CA GLY A 10 -19.66 16.15 -2.95
C GLY A 10 -19.78 14.91 -3.86
N VAL A 11 -18.79 14.62 -4.70
CA VAL A 11 -18.77 13.42 -5.54
C VAL A 11 -18.12 12.28 -4.75
N PRO A 12 -18.78 11.11 -4.61
CA PRO A 12 -18.22 9.99 -3.86
C PRO A 12 -17.02 9.37 -4.60
N VAL A 13 -15.96 9.06 -3.83
CA VAL A 13 -14.86 8.25 -4.33
C VAL A 13 -15.22 6.77 -4.22
N THR A 14 -15.09 6.05 -5.31
CA THR A 14 -15.32 4.59 -5.36
C THR A 14 -14.03 3.82 -5.52
N THR A 15 -14.03 2.51 -5.23
CA THR A 15 -12.86 1.65 -5.44
C THR A 15 -13.25 0.43 -6.25
N ARG A 16 -12.40 0.07 -7.23
CA ARG A 16 -12.55 -1.15 -8.02
C ARG A 16 -11.28 -1.98 -7.96
N THR A 17 -11.42 -3.30 -7.91
CA THR A 17 -10.32 -4.23 -8.13
C THR A 17 -10.10 -4.37 -9.64
N ALA A 18 -8.87 -4.22 -10.09
CA ALA A 18 -8.52 -4.39 -11.50
C ALA A 18 -8.75 -5.84 -11.92
N MET A 19 -9.64 -6.06 -12.86
CA MET A 19 -10.01 -7.38 -13.40
C MET A 19 -9.64 -7.51 -14.88
N LYS A 20 -9.33 -6.39 -15.52
CA LYS A 20 -8.99 -6.28 -16.94
C LYS A 20 -7.66 -5.56 -17.09
N MET A 21 -7.04 -5.68 -18.27
CA MET A 21 -5.81 -4.99 -18.60
C MET A 21 -5.99 -3.45 -18.49
N GLU A 22 -7.13 -2.93 -18.93
CA GLU A 22 -7.42 -1.49 -18.90
C GLU A 22 -7.43 -0.94 -17.46
N ASP A 23 -7.97 -1.70 -16.49
CA ASP A 23 -7.96 -1.33 -15.08
C ASP A 23 -6.52 -1.31 -14.53
N SER A 24 -5.70 -2.30 -14.93
CA SER A 24 -4.30 -2.37 -14.54
C SER A 24 -3.48 -1.22 -15.12
N LEU A 25 -3.74 -0.85 -16.39
CA LEU A 25 -3.10 0.30 -17.02
C LEU A 25 -3.42 1.61 -16.29
N GLN A 26 -4.65 1.78 -15.80
CA GLN A 26 -5.02 2.93 -14.97
C GLN A 26 -4.26 2.95 -13.64
N ALA A 27 -4.12 1.80 -12.97
CA ALA A 27 -3.29 1.69 -11.77
C ALA A 27 -1.84 2.09 -12.05
N PHE A 28 -1.26 1.60 -13.15
CA PHE A 28 0.13 1.92 -13.55
C PHE A 28 0.29 3.40 -13.92
N ALA A 29 -0.68 4.00 -14.59
CA ALA A 29 -0.66 5.42 -14.91
C ALA A 29 -0.64 6.30 -13.65
N VAL A 30 -1.50 5.99 -12.65
CA VAL A 30 -1.53 6.69 -11.37
C VAL A 30 -0.20 6.51 -10.62
N ARG A 31 0.36 5.29 -10.60
CA ARG A 31 1.66 5.00 -9.97
C ARG A 31 2.79 5.75 -10.64
N ALA A 32 2.85 5.73 -11.97
CA ALA A 32 3.86 6.46 -12.73
C ALA A 32 3.79 7.98 -12.46
N ALA A 33 2.59 8.56 -12.41
CA ALA A 33 2.42 9.96 -12.10
C ALA A 33 2.92 10.32 -10.69
N CYS A 34 2.61 9.47 -9.67
CA CYS A 34 2.98 9.74 -8.28
C CYS A 34 4.44 9.36 -7.99
N PHE A 35 4.88 8.15 -8.34
CA PHE A 35 6.22 7.68 -7.93
C PHE A 35 7.31 8.17 -8.87
N ILE A 36 7.11 8.11 -10.19
CA ILE A 36 8.11 8.53 -11.15
C ILE A 36 8.03 10.05 -11.37
N GLY A 37 6.85 10.57 -11.68
CA GLY A 37 6.68 11.97 -12.04
C GLY A 37 6.80 12.97 -10.89
N GLU A 38 6.43 12.57 -9.67
CA GLU A 38 6.41 13.46 -8.51
C GLU A 38 7.56 13.18 -7.52
N LEU A 39 7.90 11.90 -7.31
CA LEU A 39 8.89 11.48 -6.31
C LEU A 39 10.23 11.05 -6.90
N ASP A 40 10.41 11.15 -8.22
CA ASP A 40 11.62 10.78 -8.94
C ASP A 40 12.11 9.34 -8.67
N VAL A 41 11.19 8.43 -8.33
CA VAL A 41 11.51 7.00 -8.16
C VAL A 41 11.94 6.42 -9.51
N PRO A 42 13.08 5.72 -9.59
CA PRO A 42 13.52 5.11 -10.83
C PRO A 42 12.49 4.12 -11.38
N TYR A 43 12.32 4.11 -12.71
CA TYR A 43 11.36 3.23 -13.40
C TYR A 43 11.50 1.75 -12.98
N THR A 44 12.73 1.25 -12.87
CA THR A 44 13.03 -0.14 -12.50
C THR A 44 12.71 -0.47 -11.04
N GLU A 45 12.66 0.55 -10.17
CA GLU A 45 12.24 0.38 -8.78
C GLU A 45 10.73 0.42 -8.65
N GLU A 46 10.05 1.25 -9.43
CA GLU A 46 8.60 1.32 -9.40
C GLU A 46 7.97 0.09 -10.02
N PHE A 47 8.44 -0.34 -11.19
CA PHE A 47 7.99 -1.54 -11.89
C PHE A 47 8.95 -2.70 -11.64
N ASP A 48 8.90 -3.23 -10.44
CA ASP A 48 9.82 -4.21 -9.85
C ASP A 48 9.55 -5.68 -10.23
N GLY A 49 8.66 -5.92 -11.21
CA GLY A 49 8.32 -7.24 -11.72
C GLY A 49 7.29 -8.01 -10.88
N HIS A 50 6.79 -7.46 -9.77
CA HIS A 50 5.80 -8.14 -8.92
C HIS A 50 4.35 -7.87 -9.32
N ASP A 51 4.12 -7.10 -10.37
CA ASP A 51 2.79 -6.65 -10.77
C ASP A 51 1.88 -7.76 -11.31
N PHE A 52 2.46 -8.76 -12.00
CA PHE A 52 1.68 -9.87 -12.57
C PHE A 52 1.00 -10.77 -11.52
N GLY A 53 1.66 -11.00 -10.39
CA GLY A 53 1.13 -11.81 -9.28
C GLY A 53 0.32 -11.02 -8.27
N ALA A 54 0.21 -9.72 -8.45
CA ALA A 54 -0.45 -8.83 -7.52
C ALA A 54 -1.90 -8.55 -7.91
N THR A 55 -2.66 -8.03 -6.96
CA THR A 55 -3.98 -7.46 -7.19
C THR A 55 -3.87 -5.94 -7.12
N HIS A 56 -4.33 -5.24 -8.16
CA HIS A 56 -4.40 -3.79 -8.17
C HIS A 56 -5.79 -3.32 -7.79
N ILE A 57 -5.86 -2.31 -6.93
CA ILE A 57 -7.10 -1.64 -6.53
C ILE A 57 -6.97 -0.18 -6.92
N VAL A 58 -7.96 0.34 -7.63
CA VAL A 58 -7.97 1.73 -8.12
C VAL A 58 -9.12 2.47 -7.46
N ALA A 59 -8.86 3.69 -7.02
CA ALA A 59 -9.86 4.64 -6.54
C ALA A 59 -10.24 5.60 -7.67
N TYR A 60 -11.53 5.88 -7.79
CA TYR A 60 -12.10 6.71 -8.84
C TYR A 60 -12.93 7.85 -8.28
N LEU A 61 -12.81 9.02 -8.88
CA LEU A 61 -13.74 10.12 -8.77
C LEU A 61 -14.56 10.18 -10.07
N GLY A 62 -15.80 9.68 -10.04
CA GLY A 62 -16.52 9.38 -11.28
C GLY A 62 -15.78 8.28 -12.06
N GLU A 63 -15.30 8.61 -13.27
CA GLU A 63 -14.50 7.69 -14.09
C GLU A 63 -12.98 8.02 -14.06
N GLU A 64 -12.58 9.09 -13.38
CA GLU A 64 -11.17 9.48 -13.28
C GLU A 64 -10.44 8.64 -12.22
N PRO A 65 -9.35 7.92 -12.54
CA PRO A 65 -8.53 7.21 -11.57
C PRO A 65 -7.69 8.21 -10.77
N VAL A 66 -7.91 8.27 -9.45
CA VAL A 66 -7.32 9.28 -8.56
C VAL A 66 -6.33 8.73 -7.56
N GLY A 67 -6.31 7.42 -7.36
CA GLY A 67 -5.40 6.75 -6.44
C GLY A 67 -5.37 5.25 -6.70
N THR A 68 -4.35 4.58 -6.19
CA THR A 68 -4.21 3.14 -6.33
C THR A 68 -3.41 2.52 -5.20
N VAL A 69 -3.53 1.21 -5.04
CA VAL A 69 -2.69 0.37 -4.19
C VAL A 69 -2.48 -0.98 -4.86
N ARG A 70 -1.24 -1.48 -4.81
CA ARG A 70 -0.89 -2.86 -5.18
C ARG A 70 -1.01 -3.74 -3.94
N MET A 71 -1.58 -4.93 -4.08
CA MET A 71 -1.70 -5.90 -3.00
C MET A 71 -1.03 -7.20 -3.40
N ARG A 72 0.02 -7.58 -2.70
CA ARG A 72 0.68 -8.87 -2.84
C ARG A 72 0.15 -9.87 -1.82
N TRP A 73 0.11 -11.13 -2.21
CA TRP A 73 -0.47 -12.22 -1.44
C TRP A 73 0.61 -13.17 -0.96
N PHE A 74 0.56 -13.50 0.31
CA PHE A 74 1.41 -14.49 0.97
C PHE A 74 0.52 -15.46 1.73
N GLN A 75 1.06 -16.61 2.12
CA GLN A 75 0.26 -17.67 2.72
C GLN A 75 -0.49 -17.22 3.99
N ALA A 76 0.15 -16.44 4.86
CA ALA A 76 -0.41 -16.04 6.16
C ALA A 76 -0.87 -14.57 6.20
N PHE A 77 -0.47 -13.73 5.25
CA PHE A 77 -0.75 -12.29 5.27
C PHE A 77 -0.89 -11.73 3.86
N ALA A 78 -1.41 -10.53 3.77
CA ALA A 78 -1.42 -9.76 2.53
C ALA A 78 -0.66 -8.45 2.74
N MET A 79 0.00 -7.96 1.69
CA MET A 79 0.91 -6.82 1.75
C MET A 79 0.45 -5.72 0.79
N PRO A 80 -0.24 -4.70 1.30
CA PRO A 80 -0.48 -3.47 0.55
C PRO A 80 0.84 -2.74 0.28
N GLU A 81 1.08 -2.41 -0.96
CA GLU A 81 2.27 -1.70 -1.44
C GLU A 81 1.88 -0.66 -2.47
N ARG A 82 2.79 0.24 -2.82
CA ARG A 82 2.57 1.23 -3.89
C ARG A 82 1.26 2.01 -3.71
N LEU A 83 0.90 2.28 -2.44
CA LEU A 83 -0.23 3.14 -2.13
C LEU A 83 0.11 4.57 -2.54
N CYS A 84 -0.68 5.12 -3.43
CA CYS A 84 -0.53 6.51 -3.84
C CYS A 84 -1.87 7.14 -4.23
N VAL A 85 -1.91 8.46 -4.10
CA VAL A 85 -3.03 9.30 -4.50
C VAL A 85 -2.45 10.50 -5.25
N ILE A 86 -2.99 10.82 -6.41
CA ILE A 86 -2.60 11.99 -7.22
C ILE A 86 -2.71 13.24 -6.35
N GLN A 87 -1.70 14.11 -6.40
CA GLN A 87 -1.48 15.22 -5.47
C GLN A 87 -2.73 16.07 -5.23
N ARG A 88 -3.43 16.46 -6.29
CA ARG A 88 -4.64 17.32 -6.19
C ARG A 88 -5.83 16.65 -5.47
N PHE A 89 -5.81 15.34 -5.28
CA PHE A 89 -6.87 14.56 -4.61
C PHE A 89 -6.47 14.06 -3.21
N ARG A 90 -5.32 14.48 -2.69
CA ARG A 90 -4.90 14.16 -1.31
C ARG A 90 -5.72 14.95 -0.29
N GLY A 91 -5.74 14.46 0.95
CA GLY A 91 -6.48 15.11 2.04
C GLY A 91 -7.97 14.73 2.11
N HIS A 92 -8.47 13.89 1.18
CA HIS A 92 -9.87 13.47 1.10
C HIS A 92 -10.10 12.00 1.47
N ASP A 93 -9.28 11.44 2.34
CA ASP A 93 -9.37 10.04 2.82
C ASP A 93 -9.27 8.93 1.73
N VAL A 94 -8.85 9.26 0.52
CA VAL A 94 -8.73 8.29 -0.59
C VAL A 94 -7.78 7.16 -0.23
N GLY A 95 -6.62 7.46 0.38
CA GLY A 95 -5.67 6.44 0.83
C GLY A 95 -6.26 5.51 1.88
N ARG A 96 -7.03 6.06 2.84
CA ARG A 96 -7.73 5.28 3.86
C ARG A 96 -8.78 4.35 3.23
N LEU A 97 -9.53 4.84 2.25
CA LEU A 97 -10.51 4.05 1.50
C LEU A 97 -9.85 2.87 0.77
N LEU A 98 -8.70 3.10 0.13
CA LEU A 98 -7.92 2.06 -0.55
C LEU A 98 -7.44 0.99 0.44
N ILE A 99 -6.88 1.37 1.59
CA ILE A 99 -6.43 0.43 2.62
C ILE A 99 -7.60 -0.36 3.21
N GLU A 100 -8.75 0.27 3.43
CA GLU A 100 -9.93 -0.44 3.91
C GLU A 100 -10.45 -1.45 2.86
N ARG A 101 -10.34 -1.13 1.57
CA ARG A 101 -10.63 -2.08 0.50
C ARG A 101 -9.66 -3.26 0.51
N CYS A 102 -8.36 -3.01 0.75
CA CYS A 102 -7.37 -4.07 0.95
C CYS A 102 -7.75 -4.99 2.11
N ARG A 103 -8.16 -4.42 3.24
CA ARG A 103 -8.57 -5.18 4.43
C ARG A 103 -9.74 -6.12 4.12
N LYS A 104 -10.81 -5.58 3.50
CA LYS A 104 -11.98 -6.38 3.11
C LYS A 104 -11.64 -7.49 2.12
N LEU A 105 -10.74 -7.22 1.19
CA LEU A 105 -10.29 -8.22 0.22
C LEU A 105 -9.44 -9.31 0.88
N ALA A 106 -8.56 -8.94 1.83
CA ALA A 106 -7.79 -9.88 2.62
C ALA A 106 -8.70 -10.78 3.48
N GLU A 107 -9.70 -10.19 4.12
CA GLU A 107 -10.72 -10.91 4.90
C GLU A 107 -11.46 -11.94 4.03
N SER A 108 -11.92 -11.54 2.85
CA SER A 108 -12.63 -12.45 1.92
C SER A 108 -11.76 -13.61 1.40
N ARG A 109 -10.45 -13.49 1.48
CA ARG A 109 -9.48 -14.54 1.12
C ARG A 109 -8.94 -15.32 2.32
N GLY A 110 -9.45 -15.05 3.53
CA GLY A 110 -9.03 -15.75 4.74
C GLY A 110 -7.66 -15.34 5.27
N CYS A 111 -7.09 -14.23 4.81
CA CYS A 111 -5.87 -13.67 5.40
C CYS A 111 -6.19 -13.06 6.78
N ASN A 112 -5.32 -13.30 7.74
CA ASN A 112 -5.50 -12.82 9.11
C ASN A 112 -4.81 -11.49 9.39
N MET A 113 -3.83 -11.12 8.56
CA MET A 113 -2.94 -9.99 8.80
C MET A 113 -2.69 -9.18 7.53
N LEU A 114 -2.67 -7.87 7.65
CA LEU A 114 -2.03 -6.97 6.69
C LEU A 114 -0.64 -6.58 7.20
N TYR A 115 0.31 -6.45 6.28
CA TYR A 115 1.69 -6.09 6.54
C TYR A 115 2.14 -4.99 5.58
N VAL A 116 2.82 -3.95 6.07
CA VAL A 116 3.36 -2.87 5.23
C VAL A 116 4.75 -2.46 5.67
N HIS A 117 5.52 -1.93 4.76
CA HIS A 117 6.75 -1.18 5.04
C HIS A 117 6.47 0.31 4.85
N VAL A 118 6.78 1.11 5.86
CA VAL A 118 6.53 2.56 5.86
C VAL A 118 7.79 3.33 6.25
N LEU A 119 7.90 4.57 5.79
CA LEU A 119 8.95 5.46 6.27
C LEU A 119 8.65 5.89 7.72
N PRO A 120 9.66 6.11 8.56
CA PRO A 120 9.47 6.55 9.95
C PRO A 120 8.59 7.79 10.08
N ASN A 121 8.70 8.73 9.15
CA ASN A 121 7.90 9.96 9.15
C ASN A 121 6.40 9.72 8.91
N ASP A 122 6.03 8.59 8.32
CA ASP A 122 4.63 8.25 8.01
C ASP A 122 3.98 7.42 9.12
N MET A 123 4.74 6.95 10.11
CA MET A 123 4.26 6.04 11.16
C MET A 123 3.02 6.58 11.87
N ALA A 124 3.03 7.86 12.27
CA ALA A 124 1.91 8.46 12.99
C ALA A 124 0.59 8.43 12.19
N TYR A 125 0.66 8.53 10.87
CA TYR A 125 -0.51 8.39 10.00
C TYR A 125 -1.06 6.95 10.03
N TRP A 126 -0.18 5.96 9.99
CA TRP A 126 -0.57 4.55 9.99
C TRP A 126 -1.08 4.09 11.35
N GLU A 127 -0.43 4.51 12.45
CA GLU A 127 -0.83 4.17 13.82
C GLU A 127 -2.24 4.68 14.16
N LYS A 128 -2.62 5.88 13.71
CA LYS A 128 -3.99 6.42 13.84
C LYS A 128 -5.05 5.54 13.16
N GLN A 129 -4.65 4.68 12.23
CA GLN A 129 -5.52 3.76 11.52
C GLN A 129 -5.47 2.32 12.08
N GLY A 130 -4.89 2.14 13.28
CA GLY A 130 -4.83 0.84 13.97
C GLY A 130 -3.69 -0.07 13.53
N TRP A 131 -2.67 0.47 12.84
CA TRP A 131 -1.44 -0.25 12.56
C TRP A 131 -0.50 -0.17 13.75
N ARG A 132 0.31 -1.20 13.95
CA ARG A 132 1.32 -1.27 14.99
C ARG A 132 2.62 -1.80 14.44
N ARG A 133 3.73 -1.46 15.06
CA ARG A 133 5.02 -2.05 14.68
C ARG A 133 4.97 -3.56 14.84
N LEU A 134 5.55 -4.27 13.88
CA LEU A 134 5.71 -5.72 13.98
C LEU A 134 6.59 -6.08 15.18
N ASP A 135 7.73 -5.41 15.29
CA ASP A 135 8.63 -5.48 16.44
C ASP A 135 8.88 -4.05 16.95
N PRO A 136 8.43 -3.71 18.17
CA PRO A 136 8.63 -2.39 18.75
C PRO A 136 10.10 -1.99 18.92
N GLU A 137 10.98 -2.96 19.17
CA GLU A 137 12.40 -2.74 19.47
C GLU A 137 13.30 -2.82 18.23
N ALA A 138 12.79 -3.35 17.10
CA ALA A 138 13.59 -3.48 15.90
C ALA A 138 13.96 -2.10 15.32
N PRO A 139 15.23 -1.87 14.95
CA PRO A 139 15.61 -0.67 14.20
C PRO A 139 14.95 -0.68 12.81
N PRO A 140 14.88 0.47 12.12
CA PRO A 140 14.48 0.50 10.71
C PRO A 140 15.31 -0.48 9.88
N ALA A 141 14.70 -1.07 8.87
CA ALA A 141 15.39 -1.95 7.93
C ALA A 141 16.50 -1.21 7.16
N SER A 142 17.35 -1.94 6.45
CA SER A 142 18.47 -1.35 5.70
C SER A 142 18.06 -0.32 4.64
N ASN A 143 16.81 -0.38 4.18
CA ASN A 143 16.20 0.60 3.28
C ASN A 143 15.52 1.78 4.03
N GLY A 144 15.72 1.89 5.35
CA GLY A 144 15.15 2.94 6.18
C GLY A 144 13.68 2.77 6.55
N THR A 145 13.02 1.68 6.16
CA THR A 145 11.59 1.47 6.45
C THR A 145 11.36 0.73 7.76
N VAL A 146 10.16 0.90 8.31
CA VAL A 146 9.67 0.19 9.50
C VAL A 146 8.52 -0.73 9.09
N ALA A 147 8.54 -1.96 9.60
CA ALA A 147 7.49 -2.93 9.37
C ALA A 147 6.30 -2.68 10.30
N LEU A 148 5.12 -2.50 9.73
CA LEU A 148 3.86 -2.39 10.47
C LEU A 148 2.92 -3.52 10.10
N VAL A 149 2.10 -3.92 11.07
CA VAL A 149 1.05 -4.93 10.91
C VAL A 149 -0.28 -4.40 11.40
N ARG A 150 -1.36 -4.91 10.78
CA ARG A 150 -2.73 -4.66 11.21
C ARG A 150 -3.54 -5.95 11.06
N PRO A 151 -4.22 -6.45 12.11
CA PRO A 151 -5.15 -7.56 12.00
C PRO A 151 -6.27 -7.24 11.00
N VAL A 152 -6.69 -8.24 10.23
CA VAL A 152 -7.78 -8.09 9.26
C VAL A 152 -9.13 -8.04 9.97
N ALA A 153 -9.36 -8.89 10.98
CA ALA A 153 -10.55 -8.88 11.82
C ALA A 153 -10.24 -8.32 13.22
N GLU A 154 -11.11 -7.51 13.78
CA GLU A 154 -10.92 -6.90 15.10
C GLU A 154 -10.84 -7.94 16.23
N ALA A 155 -11.43 -9.14 16.06
CA ALA A 155 -11.44 -10.22 17.06
C ALA A 155 -10.14 -11.06 17.12
N GLN A 156 -9.19 -10.91 16.20
CA GLN A 156 -7.98 -11.72 16.09
C GLN A 156 -6.72 -11.07 16.67
N ALA A 157 -6.85 -10.04 17.48
CA ALA A 157 -5.71 -9.35 18.12
C ALA A 157 -4.86 -10.21 19.04
N VAL A 158 -5.22 -11.50 19.27
CA VAL A 158 -4.61 -12.36 20.29
C VAL A 158 -3.56 -13.35 19.76
N VAL A 159 -3.41 -13.55 18.45
CA VAL A 159 -2.48 -14.55 17.91
C VAL A 159 -1.43 -13.90 16.98
N ALA A 160 -0.72 -12.90 17.49
CA ALA A 160 0.41 -12.30 16.77
C ALA A 160 1.77 -12.78 17.30
N GLU A 161 1.87 -14.02 17.78
CA GLU A 161 3.11 -14.55 18.38
C GLU A 161 3.99 -15.36 17.42
N GLN A 162 3.57 -15.50 16.17
CA GLN A 162 4.43 -16.04 15.12
C GLN A 162 4.57 -15.00 14.01
N ALA A 163 5.61 -14.16 14.13
CA ALA A 163 6.05 -13.37 13.00
C ALA A 163 6.34 -14.34 11.83
N PRO A 164 5.77 -14.13 10.64
CA PRO A 164 6.16 -14.92 9.50
C PRO A 164 7.67 -14.73 9.28
N GLU A 165 8.40 -15.82 9.01
CA GLU A 165 9.78 -15.69 8.56
C GLU A 165 9.78 -14.71 7.38
N VAL A 166 10.35 -13.55 7.62
CA VAL A 166 10.45 -12.50 6.62
C VAL A 166 11.46 -13.01 5.62
N VAL A 167 10.98 -13.60 4.52
CA VAL A 167 11.82 -13.77 3.34
C VAL A 167 12.24 -12.36 2.95
N THR A 168 13.47 -12.02 3.26
CA THR A 168 14.08 -10.74 2.91
C THR A 168 14.13 -10.68 1.39
N ILE A 169 13.08 -10.17 0.77
CA ILE A 169 13.11 -9.83 -0.64
C ILE A 169 14.08 -8.66 -0.71
N ARG A 170 15.25 -8.91 -1.29
CA ARG A 170 16.23 -7.88 -1.59
C ARG A 170 15.54 -6.82 -2.45
N GLN A 171 15.07 -5.75 -1.84
CA GLN A 171 14.90 -4.50 -2.56
C GLN A 171 16.30 -4.05 -2.90
N HIS A 172 16.62 -3.90 -4.18
CA HIS A 172 17.92 -3.39 -4.61
C HIS A 172 18.11 -2.02 -3.97
N ALA A 173 19.13 -1.91 -3.12
CA ALA A 173 19.61 -0.61 -2.66
C ALA A 173 20.04 0.19 -3.89
N PRO A 174 19.73 1.49 -3.96
CA PRO A 174 20.27 2.34 -5.02
C PRO A 174 21.78 2.28 -4.97
N ALA A 175 22.40 2.01 -6.13
CA ALA A 175 23.85 2.02 -6.27
C ALA A 175 24.37 3.41 -5.83
N ALA A 176 25.14 3.46 -4.76
CA ALA A 176 25.81 4.66 -4.31
C ALA A 176 26.66 5.23 -5.46
N GLY A 177 26.33 6.46 -5.83
CA GLY A 177 27.13 7.45 -6.55
C GLY A 177 28.28 6.98 -7.43
N ALA A 178 28.03 6.94 -8.74
CA ALA A 178 29.10 7.17 -9.70
C ALA A 178 29.38 8.69 -9.74
N SER A 179 30.41 9.13 -9.04
CA SER A 179 30.99 10.46 -9.19
C SER A 179 31.33 10.68 -10.66
N ARG A 180 30.72 11.69 -11.27
CA ARG A 180 31.17 12.19 -12.59
C ARG A 180 32.43 13.03 -12.37
N GLY A 181 33.57 12.54 -12.89
CA GLY A 181 34.70 13.35 -13.24
C GLY A 181 34.50 13.96 -14.62
#